data_d69498c3f939ec4d560ad85c1da2aeaa
#
_entry.id   d69498c3f939ec4d560ad85c1da2aeaa
#
_cell.length_a   1.000
_cell.length_b   1.000
_cell.length_c   1.000
_cell.angle_alpha   90.00
_cell.angle_beta   90.00
_cell.angle_gamma   90.00
#
_symmetry.space_group_name_H-M   'P 1'
#
loop_
_entity.id
_entity.type
_entity.pdbx_description
1 polymer ?
#
loop_
_entity_poly.entity_id
_entity_poly.type
_entity_poly.pdbx_seq_one_letter_code
_entity_poly.pdbx_strand_id
1 'polypeptide(L)'
;AEKAFKDAGKKGMARIIVTSKMDDDRADFYKAFNGLVAKFGTTMCPVVVPVLNGGKVVGYYNMIDDTSYTYDGVNKKASDVAHDDQARFEAIKEVFAEAVAGADDALMEKYFEGEPLTKEDKIKGLSQGIADGTVVPVFALSGLTGVGVDMLLDFIKDCCPAPKAEYAIDANGEPIELTVDENGPLAA
;
A
#
# COMPACT_ATOMS: atom_id res chain seq x y z
N ALA A 1 14.78 9.06 3.23
CA ALA A 1 13.36 8.63 3.27
C ALA A 1 12.51 9.54 4.16
N GLU A 2 12.86 9.77 5.44
CA GLU A 2 12.04 10.52 6.42
C GLU A 2 11.70 11.95 5.97
N LYS A 3 12.70 12.72 5.49
CA LYS A 3 12.48 14.09 5.00
C LYS A 3 11.46 14.09 3.84
N ALA A 4 11.67 13.24 2.84
CA ALA A 4 10.76 13.14 1.70
C ALA A 4 9.34 12.75 2.12
N PHE A 5 9.20 11.81 3.08
CA PHE A 5 7.91 11.41 3.64
C PHE A 5 7.17 12.58 4.32
N LYS A 6 7.89 13.35 5.15
CA LYS A 6 7.34 14.53 5.82
C LYS A 6 6.98 15.65 4.85
N ASP A 7 7.85 15.91 3.87
CA ASP A 7 7.63 16.96 2.87
C ASP A 7 6.43 16.65 1.96
N ALA A 8 6.29 15.39 1.53
CA ALA A 8 5.12 14.93 0.78
C ALA A 8 3.82 15.07 1.60
N GLY A 9 3.86 14.68 2.89
CA GLY A 9 2.71 14.84 3.79
C GLY A 9 2.28 16.29 3.99
N LYS A 10 3.24 17.21 4.13
CA LYS A 10 2.92 18.66 4.24
C LYS A 10 2.25 19.21 2.99
N LYS A 11 2.52 18.63 1.83
CA LYS A 11 1.91 19.00 0.55
C LYS A 11 0.58 18.29 0.27
N GLY A 12 0.09 17.45 1.20
CA GLY A 12 -1.12 16.66 1.00
C GLY A 12 -1.00 15.59 -0.09
N MET A 13 0.23 15.18 -0.42
CA MET A 13 0.47 14.16 -1.45
C MET A 13 0.17 12.75 -0.90
N ALA A 14 -0.46 11.92 -1.70
CA ALA A 14 -0.57 10.49 -1.45
C ALA A 14 0.81 9.84 -1.31
N ARG A 15 0.96 8.91 -0.37
CA ARG A 15 2.25 8.29 -0.05
C ARG A 15 2.10 6.78 -0.02
N ILE A 16 3.05 6.09 -0.61
CA ILE A 16 3.22 4.64 -0.51
C ILE A 16 4.63 4.35 -0.01
N ILE A 17 4.79 3.40 0.89
CA ILE A 17 6.09 2.92 1.32
C ILE A 17 6.34 1.53 0.75
N VAL A 18 7.51 1.36 0.17
CA VAL A 18 7.97 0.08 -0.37
C VAL A 18 9.17 -0.40 0.42
N THR A 19 9.04 -1.55 1.07
CA THR A 19 10.17 -2.28 1.65
C THR A 19 10.71 -3.22 0.59
N SER A 20 11.80 -2.80 -0.05
CA SER A 20 12.43 -3.53 -1.15
C SER A 20 13.48 -4.52 -0.64
N LYS A 21 14.03 -5.31 -1.58
CA LYS A 21 15.07 -6.32 -1.33
C LYS A 21 14.59 -7.49 -0.46
N MET A 22 13.34 -7.90 -0.60
CA MET A 22 12.82 -9.06 0.11
C MET A 22 13.44 -10.40 -0.37
N ASP A 23 14.28 -10.36 -1.39
CA ASP A 23 15.14 -11.43 -1.88
C ASP A 23 16.45 -11.59 -1.10
N ASP A 24 16.83 -10.64 -0.23
CA ASP A 24 18.02 -10.73 0.64
C ASP A 24 17.70 -11.53 1.90
N ASP A 25 18.52 -12.53 2.24
CA ASP A 25 18.34 -13.38 3.43
C ASP A 25 18.32 -12.61 4.77
N ARG A 26 18.78 -11.35 4.78
CA ARG A 26 18.76 -10.46 5.95
C ARG A 26 17.53 -9.56 5.97
N ALA A 27 16.67 -9.63 4.96
CA ALA A 27 15.46 -8.82 4.92
C ALA A 27 14.47 -9.28 5.99
N ASP A 28 13.97 -8.31 6.76
CA ASP A 28 12.95 -8.54 7.79
C ASP A 28 11.88 -7.48 7.65
N PHE A 29 10.82 -7.84 6.94
CA PHE A 29 9.68 -6.95 6.73
C PHE A 29 9.02 -6.55 8.04
N TYR A 30 8.79 -7.50 8.94
CA TYR A 30 8.05 -7.25 10.17
C TYR A 30 8.78 -6.28 11.09
N LYS A 31 10.11 -6.42 11.18
CA LYS A 31 10.96 -5.48 11.91
C LYS A 31 10.95 -4.10 11.26
N ALA A 32 11.04 -4.04 9.92
CA ALA A 32 10.97 -2.79 9.18
C ALA A 32 9.60 -2.11 9.36
N PHE A 33 8.51 -2.86 9.26
CA PHE A 33 7.14 -2.37 9.45
C PHE A 33 6.94 -1.81 10.86
N ASN A 34 7.34 -2.54 11.89
CA ASN A 34 7.27 -2.05 13.28
C ASN A 34 8.10 -0.76 13.47
N GLY A 35 9.25 -0.65 12.81
CA GLY A 35 10.04 0.58 12.80
C GLY A 35 9.34 1.75 12.11
N LEU A 36 8.57 1.49 11.06
CA LEU A 36 7.74 2.50 10.39
C LEU A 36 6.60 2.97 11.30
N VAL A 37 5.88 2.04 11.93
CA VAL A 37 4.80 2.35 12.87
C VAL A 37 5.33 3.15 14.07
N ALA A 38 6.45 2.75 14.65
CA ALA A 38 7.08 3.48 15.75
C ALA A 38 7.47 4.92 15.38
N LYS A 39 7.82 5.16 14.12
CA LYS A 39 8.30 6.45 13.65
C LYS A 39 7.23 7.36 13.08
N PHE A 40 6.24 6.80 12.39
CA PHE A 40 5.23 7.54 11.63
C PHE A 40 3.80 7.34 12.15
N GLY A 41 3.63 6.48 13.16
CA GLY A 41 2.35 6.24 13.79
C GLY A 41 1.50 5.16 13.09
N THR A 42 0.24 5.10 13.51
CA THR A 42 -0.74 4.09 13.11
C THR A 42 -1.31 4.27 11.69
N THR A 43 -0.86 5.28 10.96
CA THR A 43 -1.24 5.48 9.55
C THR A 43 -0.64 4.43 8.61
N MET A 44 0.34 3.65 9.09
CA MET A 44 1.01 2.60 8.31
C MET A 44 0.09 1.40 8.11
N CYS A 45 -0.29 1.11 6.87
CA CYS A 45 -1.20 0.04 6.49
C CYS A 45 -0.45 -1.04 5.69
N PRO A 46 -0.29 -2.27 6.21
CA PRO A 46 0.43 -3.34 5.51
C PRO A 46 -0.48 -3.94 4.43
N VAL A 47 -0.18 -3.72 3.14
CA VAL A 47 -1.02 -4.21 2.01
C VAL A 47 -0.52 -5.52 1.43
N VAL A 48 0.79 -5.63 1.21
CA VAL A 48 1.42 -6.88 0.76
C VAL A 48 2.52 -7.23 1.73
N VAL A 49 2.42 -8.40 2.35
CA VAL A 49 3.34 -8.87 3.37
C VAL A 49 3.97 -10.21 2.98
N PRO A 50 5.23 -10.48 3.37
CA PRO A 50 5.85 -11.77 3.10
C PRO A 50 5.23 -12.86 3.98
N VAL A 51 5.02 -14.02 3.40
CA VAL A 51 4.71 -15.26 4.11
C VAL A 51 6.02 -15.96 4.43
N LEU A 52 6.24 -16.24 5.72
CA LEU A 52 7.47 -16.86 6.20
C LEU A 52 7.27 -18.33 6.54
N ASN A 53 8.28 -19.15 6.25
CA ASN A 53 8.39 -20.52 6.74
C ASN A 53 9.86 -20.83 7.03
N GLY A 54 10.15 -21.21 8.27
CA GLY A 54 11.53 -21.42 8.73
C GLY A 54 12.40 -20.17 8.63
N GLY A 55 11.81 -18.98 8.80
CA GLY A 55 12.49 -17.70 8.70
C GLY A 55 12.80 -17.25 7.26
N LYS A 56 12.34 -17.98 6.24
CA LYS A 56 12.51 -17.62 4.82
C LYS A 56 11.21 -17.15 4.21
N VAL A 57 11.30 -16.22 3.29
CA VAL A 57 10.15 -15.80 2.48
C VAL A 57 9.80 -16.91 1.50
N VAL A 58 8.59 -17.47 1.63
CA VAL A 58 8.07 -18.55 0.77
C VAL A 58 6.94 -18.09 -0.14
N GLY A 59 6.43 -16.88 0.09
CA GLY A 59 5.38 -16.26 -0.70
C GLY A 59 5.04 -14.88 -0.18
N TYR A 60 4.00 -14.29 -0.74
CA TYR A 60 3.47 -12.99 -0.34
C TYR A 60 1.97 -13.06 -0.19
N TYR A 61 1.45 -12.44 0.85
CA TYR A 61 0.03 -12.33 1.08
C TYR A 61 -0.47 -10.94 0.71
N ASN A 62 -1.52 -10.88 -0.08
CA ASN A 62 -2.21 -9.65 -0.44
C ASN A 62 -3.44 -9.49 0.45
N MET A 63 -3.46 -8.45 1.27
CA MET A 63 -4.54 -8.17 2.21
C MET A 63 -5.86 -7.78 1.54
N ILE A 64 -5.81 -7.33 0.27
CA ILE A 64 -7.03 -6.89 -0.45
C ILE A 64 -7.87 -8.08 -0.89
N ASP A 65 -7.23 -9.10 -1.47
CA ASP A 65 -7.91 -10.29 -1.99
C ASP A 65 -7.81 -11.52 -1.08
N ASP A 66 -7.22 -11.36 0.11
CA ASP A 66 -7.02 -12.40 1.12
C ASP A 66 -6.33 -13.65 0.57
N THR A 67 -5.37 -13.46 -0.32
CA THR A 67 -4.73 -14.58 -1.03
C THR A 67 -3.22 -14.56 -0.88
N SER A 68 -2.64 -15.73 -0.59
CA SER A 68 -1.20 -15.96 -0.69
C SER A 68 -0.80 -16.21 -2.13
N TYR A 69 0.36 -15.70 -2.49
CA TYR A 69 0.95 -15.88 -3.82
C TYR A 69 2.37 -16.38 -3.73
N THR A 70 2.72 -17.33 -4.59
CA THR A 70 4.10 -17.71 -4.89
C THR A 70 4.46 -17.23 -6.29
N TYR A 71 5.74 -17.17 -6.60
CA TYR A 71 6.25 -16.68 -7.87
C TYR A 71 7.15 -17.71 -8.55
N ASP A 72 6.97 -17.84 -9.87
CA ASP A 72 7.91 -18.51 -10.76
C ASP A 72 8.49 -17.42 -11.69
N GLY A 73 9.71 -16.97 -11.39
CA GLY A 73 10.25 -15.72 -11.94
C GLY A 73 9.36 -14.54 -11.55
N VAL A 74 8.78 -13.85 -12.53
CA VAL A 74 7.86 -12.72 -12.33
C VAL A 74 6.38 -13.14 -12.35
N ASN A 75 6.08 -14.42 -12.60
CA ASN A 75 4.71 -14.90 -12.76
C ASN A 75 4.10 -15.24 -11.40
N LYS A 76 3.08 -14.50 -11.02
CA LYS A 76 2.29 -14.68 -9.80
C LYS A 76 1.36 -15.89 -9.94
N LYS A 77 1.32 -16.74 -8.91
CA LYS A 77 0.42 -17.88 -8.81
C LYS A 77 -0.20 -17.93 -7.42
N ALA A 78 -1.53 -18.01 -7.34
CA ALA A 78 -2.21 -18.23 -6.08
C ALA A 78 -1.77 -19.55 -5.43
N SER A 79 -1.62 -19.54 -4.12
CA SER A 79 -1.07 -20.64 -3.35
C SER A 79 -1.67 -20.68 -1.94
N ASP A 80 -1.74 -21.87 -1.37
CA ASP A 80 -2.17 -22.08 0.03
C ASP A 80 -1.01 -22.05 1.02
N VAL A 81 0.11 -21.43 0.64
CA VAL A 81 1.27 -21.31 1.53
C VAL A 81 0.90 -20.51 2.77
N ALA A 82 1.14 -21.11 3.93
CA ALA A 82 0.81 -20.53 5.23
C ALA A 82 2.06 -19.96 5.92
N HIS A 83 1.86 -18.89 6.69
CA HIS A 83 2.88 -18.31 7.55
C HIS A 83 3.16 -19.24 8.76
N ASP A 84 4.43 -19.43 9.14
CA ASP A 84 4.81 -20.27 10.26
C ASP A 84 4.46 -19.68 11.65
N ASP A 85 4.45 -18.35 11.78
CA ASP A 85 4.00 -17.63 12.98
C ASP A 85 2.59 -17.06 12.74
N GLN A 86 1.56 -17.86 13.02
CA GLN A 86 0.17 -17.48 12.80
C GLN A 86 -0.25 -16.29 13.67
N ALA A 87 0.24 -16.19 14.90
CA ALA A 87 -0.13 -15.09 15.80
C ALA A 87 0.36 -13.74 15.25
N ARG A 88 1.60 -13.70 14.76
CA ARG A 88 2.15 -12.51 14.09
C ARG A 88 1.40 -12.17 12.80
N PHE A 89 1.02 -13.19 12.05
CA PHE A 89 0.33 -13.02 10.79
C PHE A 89 -1.11 -12.47 11.01
N GLU A 90 -1.84 -12.99 11.98
CA GLU A 90 -3.15 -12.46 12.33
C GLU A 90 -3.07 -11.03 12.88
N ALA A 91 -2.09 -10.74 13.74
CA ALA A 91 -1.90 -9.39 14.25
C ALA A 91 -1.66 -8.35 13.14
N ILE A 92 -0.91 -8.68 12.08
CA ILE A 92 -0.71 -7.75 10.98
C ILE A 92 -1.94 -7.62 10.07
N LYS A 93 -2.78 -8.66 9.97
CA LYS A 93 -4.09 -8.58 9.30
C LYS A 93 -5.06 -7.66 10.05
N GLU A 94 -5.05 -7.71 11.39
CA GLU A 94 -5.84 -6.78 12.21
C GLU A 94 -5.42 -5.33 11.99
N VAL A 95 -4.11 -5.04 11.96
CA VAL A 95 -3.59 -3.69 11.64
C VAL A 95 -4.09 -3.20 10.29
N PHE A 96 -4.14 -4.07 9.27
CA PHE A 96 -4.71 -3.73 7.97
C PHE A 96 -6.22 -3.43 8.08
N ALA A 97 -6.99 -4.30 8.73
CA ALA A 97 -8.44 -4.16 8.85
C ALA A 97 -8.81 -2.86 9.60
N GLU A 98 -8.13 -2.55 10.70
CA GLU A 98 -8.31 -1.30 11.46
C GLU A 98 -7.99 -0.07 10.62
N ALA A 99 -6.89 -0.08 9.85
CA ALA A 99 -6.51 1.03 9.00
C ALA A 99 -7.54 1.29 7.89
N VAL A 100 -8.07 0.23 7.29
CA VAL A 100 -9.11 0.31 6.24
C VAL A 100 -10.44 0.80 6.83
N ALA A 101 -10.87 0.22 7.95
CA ALA A 101 -12.10 0.59 8.63
C ALA A 101 -12.07 2.05 9.10
N GLY A 102 -10.93 2.51 9.63
CA GLY A 102 -10.74 3.88 10.13
C GLY A 102 -10.85 4.98 9.09
N ALA A 103 -10.90 4.64 7.81
CA ALA A 103 -11.01 5.61 6.72
C ALA A 103 -12.46 6.00 6.37
N ASP A 104 -13.46 5.24 6.85
CA ASP A 104 -14.88 5.47 6.51
C ASP A 104 -15.77 4.99 7.67
N ASP A 105 -16.73 5.83 8.10
CA ASP A 105 -17.58 5.53 9.26
C ASP A 105 -18.41 4.25 9.07
N ALA A 106 -18.92 3.98 7.88
CA ALA A 106 -19.71 2.77 7.59
C ALA A 106 -18.83 1.50 7.62
N LEU A 107 -17.56 1.60 7.20
CA LEU A 107 -16.61 0.49 7.32
C LEU A 107 -16.21 0.25 8.78
N MET A 108 -16.12 1.31 9.57
CA MET A 108 -15.83 1.20 11.00
C MET A 108 -17.00 0.51 11.75
N GLU A 109 -18.25 0.82 11.41
CA GLU A 109 -19.44 0.14 11.97
C GLU A 109 -19.40 -1.35 11.65
N LYS A 110 -19.20 -1.74 10.38
CA LYS A 110 -19.05 -3.16 9.98
C LYS A 110 -17.93 -3.86 10.76
N TYR A 111 -16.79 -3.20 10.92
CA TYR A 111 -15.66 -3.77 11.65
C TYR A 111 -16.00 -4.04 13.13
N PHE A 112 -16.69 -3.10 13.82
CA PHE A 112 -17.12 -3.28 15.20
C PHE A 112 -18.22 -4.34 15.36
N GLU A 113 -19.06 -4.53 14.36
CA GLU A 113 -20.08 -5.60 14.33
C GLU A 113 -19.47 -6.98 14.05
N GLY A 114 -18.17 -7.03 13.72
CA GLY A 114 -17.46 -8.28 13.40
C GLY A 114 -17.78 -8.79 11.98
N GLU A 115 -18.35 -7.96 11.13
CA GLU A 115 -18.59 -8.32 9.74
C GLU A 115 -17.27 -8.30 8.91
N PRO A 116 -17.05 -9.30 8.05
CA PRO A 116 -15.85 -9.30 7.21
C PRO A 116 -15.93 -8.19 6.16
N LEU A 117 -14.83 -7.43 6.03
CA LEU A 117 -14.71 -6.43 4.97
C LEU A 117 -14.54 -7.13 3.62
N THR A 118 -15.41 -6.81 2.67
CA THR A 118 -15.32 -7.31 1.30
C THR A 118 -14.12 -6.68 0.56
N LYS A 119 -13.76 -7.23 -0.59
CA LYS A 119 -12.70 -6.66 -1.44
C LYS A 119 -13.01 -5.20 -1.83
N GLU A 120 -14.26 -4.94 -2.17
CA GLU A 120 -14.77 -3.61 -2.51
C GLU A 120 -14.68 -2.63 -1.32
N ASP A 121 -15.04 -3.10 -0.11
CA ASP A 121 -14.90 -2.33 1.13
C ASP A 121 -13.42 -1.95 1.37
N LYS A 122 -12.52 -2.91 1.19
CA LYS A 122 -11.07 -2.69 1.34
C LYS A 122 -10.53 -1.68 0.33
N ILE A 123 -10.90 -1.78 -0.93
CA ILE A 123 -10.51 -0.82 -1.97
C ILE A 123 -11.06 0.58 -1.65
N LYS A 124 -12.34 0.68 -1.25
CA LYS A 124 -12.97 1.94 -0.86
C LYS A 124 -12.22 2.60 0.29
N GLY A 125 -12.02 1.88 1.40
CA GLY A 125 -11.33 2.41 2.58
C GLY A 125 -9.89 2.82 2.29
N LEU A 126 -9.14 2.01 1.52
CA LEU A 126 -7.79 2.36 1.11
C LEU A 126 -7.77 3.62 0.24
N SER A 127 -8.63 3.72 -0.78
CA SER A 127 -8.69 4.87 -1.66
C SER A 127 -9.01 6.16 -0.90
N GLN A 128 -9.99 6.12 -0.01
CA GLN A 128 -10.37 7.24 0.84
C GLN A 128 -9.22 7.64 1.77
N GLY A 129 -8.68 6.69 2.53
CA GLY A 129 -7.61 6.95 3.49
C GLY A 129 -6.31 7.44 2.85
N ILE A 130 -5.99 6.98 1.63
CA ILE A 130 -4.84 7.49 0.85
C ILE A 130 -5.08 8.93 0.40
N ALA A 131 -6.29 9.24 -0.09
CA ALA A 131 -6.64 10.59 -0.53
C ALA A 131 -6.61 11.60 0.62
N ASP A 132 -7.06 11.20 1.80
CA ASP A 132 -7.08 12.03 3.01
C ASP A 132 -5.72 12.03 3.76
N GLY A 133 -4.80 11.14 3.37
CA GLY A 133 -3.50 10.99 4.00
C GLY A 133 -3.52 10.28 5.36
N THR A 134 -4.65 9.70 5.76
CA THR A 134 -4.84 8.92 6.99
C THR A 134 -4.30 7.51 6.88
N VAL A 135 -4.20 6.97 5.67
CA VAL A 135 -3.63 5.66 5.37
C VAL A 135 -2.39 5.81 4.48
N VAL A 136 -1.32 5.14 4.87
CA VAL A 136 -0.08 5.03 4.09
C VAL A 136 0.19 3.54 3.84
N PRO A 137 -0.07 3.05 2.62
CA PRO A 137 0.16 1.66 2.26
C PRO A 137 1.63 1.27 2.33
N VAL A 138 1.90 0.07 2.84
CA VAL A 138 3.24 -0.51 2.95
C VAL A 138 3.29 -1.83 2.20
N PHE A 139 4.26 -1.97 1.30
CA PHE A 139 4.46 -3.15 0.46
C PHE A 139 5.78 -3.82 0.74
N ALA A 140 5.76 -5.15 0.76
CA ALA A 140 6.96 -5.97 0.66
C ALA A 140 7.14 -6.44 -0.79
N LEU A 141 8.30 -6.19 -1.38
CA LEU A 141 8.61 -6.65 -2.73
C LEU A 141 10.12 -6.74 -2.98
N SER A 142 10.50 -7.29 -4.12
CA SER A 142 11.88 -7.25 -4.62
C SER A 142 11.95 -6.59 -5.99
N GLY A 143 12.59 -5.44 -6.07
CA GLY A 143 12.85 -4.76 -7.35
C GLY A 143 13.89 -5.49 -8.22
N LEU A 144 14.72 -6.37 -7.62
CA LEU A 144 15.70 -7.16 -8.37
C LEU A 144 15.05 -8.34 -9.11
N THR A 145 14.18 -9.07 -8.42
CA THR A 145 13.50 -10.26 -8.96
C THR A 145 12.16 -9.95 -9.61
N GLY A 146 11.62 -8.74 -9.40
CA GLY A 146 10.30 -8.32 -9.87
C GLY A 146 9.13 -8.86 -9.03
N VAL A 147 9.42 -9.66 -8.01
CA VAL A 147 8.40 -10.29 -7.15
C VAL A 147 7.65 -9.23 -6.35
N GLY A 148 6.32 -9.24 -6.40
CA GLY A 148 5.43 -8.30 -5.71
C GLY A 148 5.23 -6.97 -6.42
N VAL A 149 5.96 -6.69 -7.51
CA VAL A 149 5.83 -5.44 -8.28
C VAL A 149 4.49 -5.36 -8.99
N ASP A 150 4.00 -6.47 -9.52
CA ASP A 150 2.69 -6.58 -10.16
C ASP A 150 1.55 -6.19 -9.18
N MET A 151 1.61 -6.68 -7.93
CA MET A 151 0.62 -6.32 -6.90
C MET A 151 0.66 -4.82 -6.55
N LEU A 152 1.85 -4.20 -6.55
CA LEU A 152 1.97 -2.75 -6.37
C LEU A 152 1.36 -1.98 -7.53
N LEU A 153 1.56 -2.42 -8.77
CA LEU A 153 0.99 -1.77 -9.96
C LEU A 153 -0.53 -1.90 -10.01
N ASP A 154 -1.07 -3.09 -9.70
CA ASP A 154 -2.51 -3.31 -9.57
C ASP A 154 -3.09 -2.36 -8.49
N PHE A 155 -2.43 -2.26 -7.34
CA PHE A 155 -2.83 -1.36 -6.27
C PHE A 155 -2.85 0.11 -6.68
N ILE A 156 -1.81 0.58 -7.38
CA ILE A 156 -1.75 1.97 -7.86
C ILE A 156 -2.93 2.27 -8.77
N LYS A 157 -3.27 1.34 -9.67
CA LYS A 157 -4.39 1.46 -10.60
C LYS A 157 -5.74 1.49 -9.87
N ASP A 158 -5.92 0.62 -8.86
CA ASP A 158 -7.24 0.38 -8.26
C ASP A 158 -7.53 1.28 -7.05
N CYS A 159 -6.49 1.71 -6.32
CA CYS A 159 -6.65 2.41 -5.03
C CYS A 159 -6.06 3.82 -5.00
N CYS A 160 -5.13 4.18 -5.89
CA CYS A 160 -4.52 5.51 -5.81
C CYS A 160 -5.41 6.59 -6.43
N PRO A 161 -5.48 7.79 -5.81
CA PRO A 161 -6.22 8.89 -6.40
C PRO A 161 -5.58 9.32 -7.73
N ALA A 162 -6.43 9.73 -8.68
CA ALA A 162 -5.97 10.34 -9.92
C ALA A 162 -5.20 11.64 -9.62
N PRO A 163 -4.26 12.04 -10.48
CA PRO A 163 -3.59 13.34 -10.37
C PRO A 163 -4.63 14.47 -10.34
N LYS A 164 -4.42 15.44 -9.44
CA LYS A 164 -5.25 16.65 -9.40
C LYS A 164 -4.73 17.64 -10.44
N ALA A 165 -5.62 18.51 -10.94
CA ALA A 165 -5.23 19.64 -11.73
C ALA A 165 -4.22 20.52 -10.95
N GLU A 166 -3.16 20.93 -11.59
CA GLU A 166 -2.15 21.84 -11.03
C GLU A 166 -2.19 23.19 -11.76
N TYR A 167 -1.76 24.24 -11.06
CA TYR A 167 -1.62 25.56 -11.66
C TYR A 167 -0.20 25.75 -12.17
N ALA A 168 -0.07 26.16 -13.42
CA ALA A 168 1.18 26.62 -14.00
C ALA A 168 1.09 28.13 -14.24
N ILE A 169 2.22 28.73 -14.57
CA ILE A 169 2.31 30.15 -14.99
C ILE A 169 2.60 30.15 -16.49
N ASP A 170 1.78 30.86 -17.25
CA ASP A 170 2.00 31.03 -18.69
C ASP A 170 3.18 31.96 -18.99
N ALA A 171 3.49 32.13 -20.30
CA ALA A 171 4.58 33.01 -20.73
C ALA A 171 4.36 34.49 -20.40
N ASN A 172 3.15 34.90 -20.00
CA ASN A 172 2.81 36.26 -19.61
C ASN A 172 2.81 36.45 -18.09
N GLY A 173 3.07 35.37 -17.33
CA GLY A 173 3.07 35.37 -15.87
C GLY A 173 1.67 35.15 -15.25
N GLU A 174 0.68 34.76 -16.03
CA GLU A 174 -0.68 34.50 -15.55
C GLU A 174 -0.87 33.04 -15.15
N PRO A 175 -1.61 32.75 -14.06
CA PRO A 175 -1.89 31.38 -13.64
C PRO A 175 -2.83 30.68 -14.64
N ILE A 176 -2.43 29.51 -15.11
CA ILE A 176 -3.25 28.62 -15.93
C ILE A 176 -3.47 27.30 -15.19
N GLU A 177 -4.68 26.76 -15.27
CA GLU A 177 -4.98 25.43 -14.74
C GLU A 177 -4.59 24.36 -15.76
N LEU A 178 -3.68 23.47 -15.36
CA LEU A 178 -3.33 22.29 -16.15
C LEU A 178 -4.29 21.15 -15.79
N THR A 179 -5.23 20.88 -16.70
CA THR A 179 -6.12 19.72 -16.58
C THR A 179 -5.39 18.45 -16.99
N VAL A 180 -5.63 17.36 -16.26
CA VAL A 180 -5.11 16.05 -16.65
C VAL A 180 -5.96 15.52 -17.81
N ASP A 181 -5.39 15.48 -19.00
CA ASP A 181 -6.02 14.99 -20.23
C ASP A 181 -5.06 14.03 -20.93
N GLU A 182 -5.47 12.76 -21.11
CA GLU A 182 -4.67 11.72 -21.79
C GLU A 182 -4.37 12.08 -23.25
N ASN A 183 -5.21 12.89 -23.89
CA ASN A 183 -5.07 13.34 -25.27
C ASN A 183 -4.58 14.80 -25.39
N GLY A 184 -4.29 15.41 -24.24
CA GLY A 184 -3.81 16.79 -24.18
C GLY A 184 -2.37 16.95 -24.67
N PRO A 185 -1.93 18.19 -24.92
CA PRO A 185 -0.54 18.44 -25.28
C PRO A 185 0.39 18.09 -24.11
N LEU A 186 1.56 17.53 -24.44
CA LEU A 186 2.58 17.25 -23.45
C LEU A 186 3.09 18.57 -22.86
N ALA A 187 2.90 18.76 -21.55
CA ALA A 187 3.45 19.88 -20.80
C ALA A 187 4.68 19.40 -20.00
N ALA A 188 5.79 20.12 -20.08
CA ALA A 188 7.04 19.84 -19.36
C ALA A 188 7.56 21.12 -18.68
#